data_daff40b8c4bb45c6e94f8f6be7e3e813
#
_entry.id   daff40b8c4bb45c6e94f8f6be7e3e813
#
_cell.length_a   1.000
_cell.length_b   1.000
_cell.length_c   1.000
_cell.angle_alpha   90.00
_cell.angle_beta   90.00
_cell.angle_gamma   90.00
#
_symmetry.space_group_name_H-M   'P 1'
#
loop_
_entity.id
_entity.type
_entity.pdbx_description
1 polymer ?
#
loop_
_entity_poly.entity_id
_entity_poly.type
_entity_poly.pdbx_seq_one_letter_code
_entity_poly.pdbx_strand_id
1 'polypeptide(L)'
;PGTLLAPLEQRIGELAAEERYEEAADVRDRAEALSAILQRQRHFDRLRRAGHVRLRVGNAWAEFDDGLLSACGAIGDTPSLLTGEKGVPEDSNVHGPLAAPSRSQADELLCIAQWLDKNASRVELDAVTGVLAEPLPRLRSFAPAKP
;
A
#
# COMPACT_ATOMS: atom_id res chain seq x y z
N PRO A 1 -5.36 -11.32 7.51
CA PRO A 1 -5.97 -10.06 8.01
C PRO A 1 -7.41 -10.29 8.51
N GLY A 2 -8.23 -11.10 7.82
CA GLY A 2 -9.59 -11.42 8.26
C GLY A 2 -9.68 -11.98 9.69
N THR A 3 -8.71 -12.80 10.08
CA THR A 3 -8.63 -13.38 11.42
C THR A 3 -8.47 -12.34 12.53
N LEU A 4 -7.83 -11.19 12.24
CA LEU A 4 -7.64 -10.11 13.21
C LEU A 4 -8.89 -9.22 13.36
N LEU A 5 -9.70 -9.10 12.33
CA LEU A 5 -10.91 -8.27 12.34
C LEU A 5 -12.15 -9.02 12.84
N ALA A 6 -12.21 -10.34 12.66
CA ALA A 6 -13.36 -11.15 13.05
C ALA A 6 -13.76 -11.02 14.54
N PRO A 7 -12.83 -11.02 15.53
CA PRO A 7 -13.20 -10.82 16.92
C PRO A 7 -13.83 -9.45 17.20
N LEU A 8 -13.39 -8.40 16.48
CA LEU A 8 -13.96 -7.07 16.62
C LEU A 8 -15.37 -7.00 16.02
N GLU A 9 -15.60 -7.65 14.87
CA GLU A 9 -16.93 -7.78 14.27
C GLU A 9 -17.90 -8.47 15.20
N GLN A 10 -17.48 -9.60 15.80
CA GLN A 10 -18.30 -10.32 16.76
C GLN A 10 -18.64 -9.44 17.96
N ARG A 11 -17.64 -8.74 18.51
CA ARG A 11 -17.84 -7.87 19.67
C ARG A 11 -18.80 -6.72 19.40
N ILE A 12 -18.73 -6.11 18.20
CA ILE A 12 -19.68 -5.08 17.77
C ILE A 12 -21.11 -5.65 17.75
N GLY A 13 -21.29 -6.85 17.22
CA GLY A 13 -22.58 -7.51 17.16
C GLY A 13 -23.15 -7.81 18.55
N GLU A 14 -22.33 -8.31 19.49
CA GLU A 14 -22.73 -8.59 20.88
C GLU A 14 -23.19 -7.31 21.59
N LEU A 15 -22.40 -6.23 21.50
CA LEU A 15 -22.72 -4.96 22.14
C LEU A 15 -23.99 -4.32 21.55
N ALA A 16 -24.18 -4.45 20.24
CA ALA A 16 -25.40 -3.97 19.59
C ALA A 16 -26.64 -4.77 20.02
N ALA A 17 -26.51 -6.09 20.21
CA ALA A 17 -27.60 -6.93 20.74
C ALA A 17 -27.95 -6.62 22.20
N GLU A 18 -26.96 -6.15 22.97
CA GLU A 18 -27.17 -5.66 24.37
C GLU A 18 -27.64 -4.20 24.43
N GLU A 19 -27.95 -3.55 23.30
CA GLU A 19 -28.34 -2.14 23.18
C GLU A 19 -27.24 -1.14 23.65
N ARG A 20 -25.99 -1.59 23.78
CA ARG A 20 -24.85 -0.80 24.24
C ARG A 20 -24.20 -0.09 23.05
N TYR A 21 -24.94 0.80 22.41
CA TYR A 21 -24.56 1.40 21.12
C TYR A 21 -23.32 2.28 21.17
N GLU A 22 -23.07 2.99 22.28
CA GLU A 22 -21.87 3.82 22.44
C GLU A 22 -20.60 2.97 22.46
N GLU A 23 -20.63 1.87 23.22
CA GLU A 23 -19.50 0.94 23.28
C GLU A 23 -19.30 0.19 21.95
N ALA A 24 -20.39 -0.17 21.27
CA ALA A 24 -20.33 -0.73 19.93
C ALA A 24 -19.69 0.26 18.94
N ALA A 25 -19.98 1.56 19.05
CA ALA A 25 -19.37 2.60 18.24
C ALA A 25 -17.86 2.72 18.49
N ASP A 26 -17.42 2.69 19.75
CA ASP A 26 -16.01 2.73 20.13
C ASP A 26 -15.23 1.53 19.56
N VAL A 27 -15.80 0.32 19.63
CA VAL A 27 -15.18 -0.88 19.07
C VAL A 27 -15.12 -0.81 17.54
N ARG A 28 -16.18 -0.30 16.90
CA ARG A 28 -16.22 -0.09 15.44
C ARG A 28 -15.14 0.87 14.98
N ASP A 29 -14.95 2.00 15.67
CA ASP A 29 -13.96 3.01 15.30
C ASP A 29 -12.53 2.47 15.42
N ARG A 30 -12.27 1.62 16.44
CA ARG A 30 -11.01 0.88 16.57
C ARG A 30 -10.83 -0.15 15.44
N ALA A 31 -11.88 -0.86 15.05
CA ALA A 31 -11.86 -1.81 13.96
C ALA A 31 -11.57 -1.13 12.61
N GLU A 32 -12.15 0.06 12.37
CA GLU A 32 -11.88 0.85 11.16
C GLU A 32 -10.42 1.31 11.13
N ALA A 33 -9.89 1.84 12.24
CA ALA A 33 -8.49 2.23 12.32
C ALA A 33 -7.54 1.05 12.06
N LEU A 34 -7.81 -0.12 12.63
CA LEU A 34 -7.02 -1.33 12.39
C LEU A 34 -7.13 -1.79 10.93
N SER A 35 -8.33 -1.77 10.35
CA SER A 35 -8.54 -2.11 8.93
C SER A 35 -7.73 -1.21 8.00
N ALA A 36 -7.71 0.10 8.26
CA ALA A 36 -6.93 1.07 7.50
C ALA A 36 -5.41 0.79 7.58
N ILE A 37 -4.90 0.47 8.78
CA ILE A 37 -3.48 0.12 8.98
C ILE A 37 -3.14 -1.16 8.22
N LEU A 38 -3.95 -2.21 8.34
CA LEU A 38 -3.73 -3.48 7.65
C LEU A 38 -3.78 -3.32 6.13
N GLN A 39 -4.70 -2.48 5.61
CA GLN A 39 -4.77 -2.18 4.19
C GLN A 39 -3.48 -1.48 3.71
N ARG A 40 -2.99 -0.49 4.46
CA ARG A 40 -1.73 0.20 4.16
C ARG A 40 -0.54 -0.77 4.16
N GLN A 41 -0.45 -1.63 5.15
CA GLN A 41 0.60 -2.64 5.22
C GLN A 41 0.59 -3.57 4.02
N ARG A 42 -0.60 -4.01 3.58
CA ARG A 42 -0.75 -4.86 2.38
C ARG A 42 -0.28 -4.16 1.11
N HIS A 43 -0.53 -2.86 0.96
CA HIS A 43 0.00 -2.08 -0.16
C HIS A 43 1.53 -2.04 -0.14
N PHE A 44 2.14 -1.82 1.03
CA PHE A 44 3.59 -1.81 1.17
C PHE A 44 4.21 -3.17 0.84
N ASP A 45 3.64 -4.24 1.41
CA ASP A 45 4.12 -5.61 1.15
C ASP A 45 3.99 -5.99 -0.32
N ARG A 46 2.91 -5.56 -0.99
CA ARG A 46 2.72 -5.77 -2.43
C ARG A 46 3.83 -5.13 -3.25
N LEU A 47 4.09 -3.84 -3.02
CA LEU A 47 5.09 -3.09 -3.76
C LEU A 47 6.50 -3.63 -3.52
N ARG A 48 6.83 -3.96 -2.27
CA ARG A 48 8.13 -4.56 -1.95
C ARG A 48 8.32 -5.94 -2.57
N ARG A 49 7.29 -6.78 -2.58
CA ARG A 49 7.37 -8.12 -3.20
C ARG A 49 7.45 -8.07 -4.73
N ALA A 50 7.09 -6.97 -5.33
CA ALA A 50 7.24 -6.78 -6.75
C ALA A 50 8.72 -6.63 -7.17
N GLY A 51 9.60 -6.24 -6.24
CA GLY A 51 11.02 -6.02 -6.47
C GLY A 51 11.24 -4.89 -7.47
N HIS A 52 12.02 -5.14 -8.52
CA HIS A 52 12.16 -4.20 -9.61
C HIS A 52 10.95 -4.28 -10.55
N VAL A 53 10.31 -3.13 -10.79
CA VAL A 53 9.13 -2.99 -11.66
C VAL A 53 9.38 -1.86 -12.65
N ARG A 54 9.19 -2.15 -13.93
CA ARG A 54 9.11 -1.13 -14.97
C ARG A 54 7.71 -1.11 -15.56
N LEU A 55 7.10 0.04 -15.57
CA LEU A 55 5.77 0.24 -16.12
C LEU A 55 5.69 1.43 -17.05
N ARG A 56 4.65 1.43 -17.89
CA ARG A 56 4.36 2.46 -18.86
C ARG A 56 2.92 2.92 -18.76
N VAL A 57 2.70 4.22 -18.95
CA VAL A 57 1.37 4.82 -19.06
C VAL A 57 1.39 5.85 -20.16
N GLY A 58 0.74 5.53 -21.29
CA GLY A 58 0.78 6.37 -22.48
C GLY A 58 2.21 6.59 -22.97
N ASN A 59 2.69 7.84 -22.98
CA ASN A 59 4.05 8.19 -23.40
C ASN A 59 5.04 8.32 -22.23
N ALA A 60 4.66 8.00 -21.01
CA ALA A 60 5.52 8.04 -19.85
C ALA A 60 5.87 6.63 -19.37
N TRP A 61 7.05 6.49 -18.78
CA TRP A 61 7.50 5.27 -18.12
C TRP A 61 8.02 5.59 -16.72
N ALA A 62 8.01 4.60 -15.84
CA ALA A 62 8.55 4.67 -14.50
C ALA A 62 9.17 3.33 -14.09
N GLU A 63 10.23 3.40 -13.31
CA GLU A 63 10.88 2.25 -12.68
C GLU A 63 10.82 2.39 -11.15
N PHE A 64 10.58 1.28 -10.51
CA PHE A 64 10.50 1.18 -9.06
C PHE A 64 11.39 0.05 -8.58
N ASP A 65 12.11 0.28 -7.49
CA ASP A 65 12.87 -0.73 -6.79
C ASP A 65 12.30 -0.88 -5.37
N ASP A 66 11.86 -2.09 -5.04
CA ASP A 66 11.19 -2.40 -3.76
C ASP A 66 10.03 -1.43 -3.43
N GLY A 67 9.36 -0.97 -4.48
CA GLY A 67 8.21 -0.06 -4.41
C GLY A 67 8.56 1.43 -4.32
N LEU A 68 9.83 1.81 -4.30
CA LEU A 68 10.28 3.21 -4.36
C LEU A 68 10.63 3.61 -5.79
N LEU A 69 10.30 4.83 -6.18
CA LEU A 69 10.59 5.33 -7.53
C LEU A 69 12.10 5.49 -7.72
N SER A 70 12.68 4.77 -8.67
CA SER A 70 14.11 4.83 -9.01
C SER A 70 14.38 5.68 -10.24
N ALA A 71 13.49 5.63 -11.24
CA ALA A 71 13.61 6.44 -12.45
C ALA A 71 12.26 6.69 -13.10
N CYS A 72 12.13 7.75 -13.87
CA CYS A 72 10.97 8.00 -14.72
C CYS A 72 11.34 8.91 -15.90
N GLY A 73 10.50 8.92 -16.93
CA GLY A 73 10.71 9.75 -18.12
C GLY A 73 9.60 9.60 -19.14
N ALA A 74 9.75 10.27 -20.28
CA ALA A 74 8.93 10.05 -21.45
C ALA A 74 9.60 9.05 -22.42
N ILE A 75 8.79 8.39 -23.24
CA ILE A 75 9.31 7.47 -24.27
C ILE A 75 10.07 8.31 -25.30
N GLY A 76 11.37 8.01 -25.46
CA GLY A 76 12.27 8.75 -26.33
C GLY A 76 13.23 9.69 -25.58
N ASP A 77 12.99 9.98 -24.31
CA ASP A 77 13.94 10.72 -23.48
C ASP A 77 15.00 9.77 -22.89
N THR A 78 16.23 10.30 -22.69
CA THR A 78 17.23 9.61 -21.88
C THR A 78 16.72 9.51 -20.46
N PRO A 79 16.81 8.33 -19.78
CA PRO A 79 16.36 8.18 -18.41
C PRO A 79 16.95 9.28 -17.52
N SER A 80 16.11 10.14 -16.98
CA SER A 80 16.53 11.04 -15.92
C SER A 80 16.56 10.23 -14.64
N LEU A 81 17.74 9.85 -14.21
CA LEU A 81 17.93 9.34 -12.86
C LEU A 81 17.48 10.46 -11.92
N LEU A 82 16.49 10.18 -11.10
CA LEU A 82 16.12 11.06 -9.99
C LEU A 82 17.26 10.98 -8.96
N THR A 83 18.34 11.67 -9.27
CA THR A 83 19.45 11.92 -8.36
C THR A 83 19.00 12.97 -7.32
N GLY A 84 17.96 12.68 -6.54
CA GLY A 84 17.99 13.11 -5.18
C GLY A 84 19.15 12.35 -4.55
N GLU A 85 20.10 13.05 -3.96
CA GLU A 85 21.13 12.43 -3.12
C GLU A 85 20.42 11.52 -2.11
N LYS A 86 20.15 10.28 -2.50
CA LYS A 86 20.04 9.20 -1.54
C LYS A 86 21.45 9.10 -1.00
N GLY A 87 21.70 9.81 0.11
CA GLY A 87 22.79 9.42 0.96
C GLY A 87 22.62 7.92 1.12
N VAL A 88 23.50 7.17 0.47
CA VAL A 88 23.59 5.72 0.63
C VAL A 88 23.78 5.55 2.14
N PRO A 89 22.80 5.03 2.87
CA PRO A 89 23.10 4.59 4.22
C PRO A 89 24.11 3.46 4.02
N GLU A 90 25.32 3.65 4.50
CA GLU A 90 26.39 2.64 4.45
C GLU A 90 26.05 1.35 5.23
N ASP A 91 24.84 1.21 5.70
CA ASP A 91 24.28 -0.01 6.28
C ASP A 91 23.36 -0.74 5.28
N SER A 92 23.94 -1.15 4.13
CA SER A 92 23.25 -1.96 3.10
C SER A 92 22.98 -3.40 3.54
N ASN A 93 22.80 -3.68 4.83
CA ASN A 93 22.68 -5.05 5.33
C ASN A 93 21.43 -5.33 6.19
N VAL A 94 20.41 -4.48 6.14
CA VAL A 94 19.12 -4.75 6.82
C VAL A 94 17.96 -4.68 5.84
N HIS A 95 18.08 -5.38 4.73
CA HIS A 95 16.94 -5.67 3.85
C HIS A 95 16.34 -7.03 4.21
N GLY A 96 16.01 -7.20 5.49
CA GLY A 96 15.07 -8.25 5.87
C GLY A 96 13.67 -7.85 5.39
N PRO A 97 12.85 -8.80 4.90
CA PRO A 97 11.50 -8.52 4.37
C PRO A 97 10.53 -7.92 5.38
N LEU A 98 10.97 -7.59 6.58
CA LEU A 98 10.18 -7.10 7.71
C LEU A 98 10.66 -5.75 8.28
N ALA A 99 11.70 -5.11 7.73
CA ALA A 99 12.11 -3.79 8.21
C ALA A 99 11.00 -2.76 7.91
N ALA A 100 10.53 -2.08 8.94
CA ALA A 100 9.55 -1.01 8.77
C ALA A 100 10.16 0.11 7.89
N PRO A 101 9.42 0.64 6.88
CA PRO A 101 9.92 1.75 6.09
C PRO A 101 10.08 3.00 6.95
N SER A 102 11.02 3.87 6.61
CA SER A 102 11.08 5.21 7.17
C SER A 102 9.79 5.98 6.83
N ARG A 103 9.52 7.07 7.54
CA ARG A 103 8.31 7.86 7.30
C ARG A 103 8.23 8.35 5.84
N SER A 104 9.32 8.87 5.29
CA SER A 104 9.37 9.34 3.90
C SER A 104 9.13 8.21 2.89
N GLN A 105 9.72 7.04 3.12
CA GLN A 105 9.48 5.86 2.30
C GLN A 105 8.03 5.37 2.40
N ALA A 106 7.42 5.42 3.59
CA ALA A 106 6.04 5.04 3.78
C ALA A 106 5.07 5.97 3.03
N ASP A 107 5.34 7.28 3.05
CA ASP A 107 4.54 8.26 2.31
C ASP A 107 4.68 8.08 0.80
N GLU A 108 5.88 7.82 0.29
CA GLU A 108 6.13 7.52 -1.12
C GLU A 108 5.43 6.23 -1.56
N LEU A 109 5.60 5.14 -0.80
CA LEU A 109 4.93 3.86 -1.07
C LEU A 109 3.40 4.00 -1.11
N LEU A 110 2.83 4.83 -0.22
CA LEU A 110 1.40 5.09 -0.18
C LEU A 110 0.93 5.86 -1.42
N CYS A 111 1.68 6.88 -1.84
CA CYS A 111 1.39 7.64 -3.06
C CYS A 111 1.43 6.74 -4.30
N ILE A 112 2.46 5.90 -4.43
CA ILE A 112 2.61 4.97 -5.55
C ILE A 112 1.48 3.94 -5.55
N ALA A 113 1.14 3.35 -4.38
CA ALA A 113 0.06 2.39 -4.27
C ALA A 113 -1.29 2.98 -4.70
N GLN A 114 -1.62 4.19 -4.22
CA GLN A 114 -2.86 4.88 -4.58
C GLN A 114 -2.90 5.25 -6.07
N TRP A 115 -1.76 5.64 -6.62
CA TRP A 115 -1.65 5.98 -8.04
C TRP A 115 -1.86 4.74 -8.90
N LEU A 116 -1.25 3.60 -8.56
CA LEU A 116 -1.43 2.33 -9.24
C LEU A 116 -2.90 1.88 -9.20
N ASP A 117 -3.54 1.92 -8.02
CA ASP A 117 -4.95 1.53 -7.88
C ASP A 117 -5.88 2.39 -8.76
N LYS A 118 -5.59 3.69 -8.90
CA LYS A 118 -6.37 4.61 -9.74
C LYS A 118 -6.13 4.42 -11.23
N ASN A 119 -4.93 3.99 -11.62
CA ASN A 119 -4.51 3.91 -13.02
C ASN A 119 -4.35 2.46 -13.51
N ALA A 120 -4.76 1.46 -12.75
CA ALA A 120 -4.54 0.05 -13.05
C ALA A 120 -4.96 -0.35 -14.48
N SER A 121 -6.06 0.22 -15.00
CA SER A 121 -6.54 -0.05 -16.36
C SER A 121 -5.73 0.61 -17.48
N ARG A 122 -4.81 1.52 -17.14
CA ARG A 122 -4.00 2.31 -18.09
C ARG A 122 -2.51 1.96 -18.01
N VAL A 123 -2.13 1.22 -16.97
CA VAL A 123 -0.76 0.80 -16.73
C VAL A 123 -0.44 -0.43 -17.57
N GLU A 124 0.61 -0.35 -18.35
CA GLU A 124 1.23 -1.49 -19.04
C GLU A 124 2.48 -1.88 -18.26
N LEU A 125 2.59 -3.16 -17.94
CA LEU A 125 3.73 -3.71 -17.21
C LEU A 125 4.78 -4.19 -18.21
N ASP A 126 5.92 -3.50 -18.25
CA ASP A 126 7.01 -3.87 -19.16
C ASP A 126 7.95 -4.93 -18.54
N ALA A 127 8.24 -4.82 -17.25
CA ALA A 127 9.06 -5.78 -16.53
C ALA A 127 8.69 -5.84 -15.03
N VAL A 128 8.83 -7.02 -14.44
CA VAL A 128 8.71 -7.25 -13.00
C VAL A 128 9.61 -8.42 -12.61
N THR A 129 10.37 -8.26 -11.54
CA THR A 129 11.27 -9.34 -11.06
C THR A 129 10.60 -10.24 -10.02
N GLY A 130 9.62 -9.71 -9.29
CA GLY A 130 8.88 -10.44 -8.27
C GLY A 130 7.42 -10.67 -8.64
N VAL A 131 6.51 -10.51 -7.68
CA VAL A 131 5.07 -10.70 -7.87
C VAL A 131 4.33 -9.41 -7.58
N LEU A 132 3.74 -8.84 -8.61
CA LEU A 132 2.83 -7.69 -8.49
C LEU A 132 1.39 -8.19 -8.68
N ALA A 133 0.68 -8.40 -7.57
CA ALA A 133 -0.74 -8.78 -7.60
C ALA A 133 -1.62 -7.53 -7.70
N GLU A 134 -2.50 -7.50 -8.70
CA GLU A 134 -3.42 -6.39 -8.95
C GLU A 134 -4.83 -6.90 -9.30
N PRO A 135 -5.87 -6.22 -8.88
CA PRO A 135 -5.95 -5.31 -7.72
C PRO A 135 -5.93 -6.09 -6.40
N LEU A 136 -5.53 -5.43 -5.30
CA LEU A 136 -5.68 -6.04 -3.98
C LEU A 136 -7.15 -6.04 -3.55
N PRO A 137 -7.67 -7.15 -3.05
CA PRO A 137 -9.01 -7.17 -2.45
C PRO A 137 -9.07 -6.18 -1.28
N ARG A 138 -10.09 -5.33 -1.25
CA ARG A 138 -10.29 -4.40 -0.14
C ARG A 138 -10.60 -5.17 1.14
N LEU A 139 -10.05 -4.72 2.24
CA LEU A 139 -10.49 -5.18 3.55
C LEU A 139 -11.87 -4.57 3.85
N ARG A 140 -12.61 -5.23 4.75
CA ARG A 140 -13.91 -4.74 5.18
C ARG A 140 -13.77 -3.38 5.85
N SER A 141 -14.60 -2.44 5.43
CA SER A 141 -14.74 -1.14 6.09
C SER A 141 -15.80 -1.23 7.19
N PHE A 142 -15.50 -0.60 8.31
CA PHE A 142 -16.42 -0.44 9.45
C PHE A 142 -16.98 0.98 9.53
N ALA A 143 -16.63 1.84 8.57
CA ALA A 143 -17.16 3.19 8.50
C ALA A 143 -18.68 3.17 8.40
N PRO A 144 -19.40 4.08 9.06
CA PRO A 144 -20.84 4.21 8.92
C PRO A 144 -21.19 4.46 7.46
N ALA A 145 -22.26 3.83 6.98
CA ALA A 145 -22.78 4.10 5.64
C ALA A 145 -23.05 5.60 5.53
N LYS A 146 -22.48 6.27 4.51
CA LYS A 146 -22.84 7.65 4.23
C LYS A 146 -24.31 7.71 3.89
N PRO A 147 -25.08 8.64 4.51
CA PRO A 147 -26.47 8.84 4.17
C PRO A 147 -26.66 9.23 2.69
#